data_d2146315c07c99a8c7a43986211cd3a4
#
_entry.id   d2146315c07c99a8c7a43986211cd3a4
#
_cell.length_a   1.000
_cell.length_b   1.000
_cell.length_c   1.000
_cell.angle_alpha   90.00
_cell.angle_beta   90.00
_cell.angle_gamma   90.00
#
_symmetry.space_group_name_H-M   'P 1'
#
loop_
_entity.id
_entity.type
_entity.pdbx_description
1 polymer ?
#
loop_
_entity_poly.entity_id
_entity_poly.type
_entity_poly.pdbx_seq_one_letter_code
_entity_poly.pdbx_strand_id
1 'polypeptide(L)'
;MARLVPGLREICLLVFWFVAAWWGLWAVLALIARVRLLFVFMLVLGLIWGLFTFSVAGTVLSFLLLLIPILVLPRMPRIIPEYQRGVLFRFGRLSGVLRPGLNVTFPFGIDKLWMVDLRTFTIDVPRQEIITRDNVPVMVDAVVYFNVYDPTLAVTKVANYVQSTTLLGQTVLRSVLGQHELDDMLAKRGELNEVLRSLLDQATDPWGVKVSAVEIKAVELPESMKRAMAKQAEAERERRAKVISADGEFQASEKLREAALVIASEPTALQLRYLQTLTEIAVEKNSTILFPLPMEILRYFATQRGTVVRQGGSST
;
A
#
# COMPACT_ATOMS: atom_id res chain seq x y z
N MET A 1 -33.02 -72.25 -21.77
CA MET A 1 -33.52 -70.89 -21.99
C MET A 1 -34.39 -70.52 -20.80
N ALA A 2 -33.85 -69.74 -19.92
CA ALA A 2 -34.50 -69.35 -18.64
C ALA A 2 -35.69 -68.43 -18.93
N ARG A 3 -36.88 -68.82 -18.52
CA ARG A 3 -38.07 -67.98 -18.50
C ARG A 3 -37.81 -66.95 -17.40
N LEU A 4 -37.39 -65.73 -17.78
CA LEU A 4 -37.37 -64.60 -16.92
C LEU A 4 -38.79 -64.34 -16.37
N VAL A 5 -38.92 -64.25 -15.05
CA VAL A 5 -40.16 -63.93 -14.36
C VAL A 5 -40.73 -62.64 -14.99
N PRO A 6 -42.03 -62.55 -15.33
CA PRO A 6 -42.61 -61.38 -16.03
C PRO A 6 -42.37 -60.05 -15.40
N GLY A 7 -42.28 -59.97 -14.08
CA GLY A 7 -41.97 -58.75 -13.36
C GLY A 7 -40.51 -58.23 -13.55
N LEU A 8 -39.56 -59.10 -13.83
CA LEU A 8 -38.16 -58.68 -14.02
C LEU A 8 -37.97 -57.97 -15.39
N ARG A 9 -38.77 -58.35 -16.41
CA ARG A 9 -38.75 -57.70 -17.72
C ARG A 9 -39.29 -56.26 -17.67
N GLU A 10 -40.34 -56.03 -16.89
CA GLU A 10 -40.91 -54.70 -16.73
C GLU A 10 -39.99 -53.79 -15.91
N ILE A 11 -39.36 -54.33 -14.88
CA ILE A 11 -38.36 -53.58 -14.09
C ILE A 11 -37.16 -53.21 -14.96
N CYS A 12 -36.66 -54.15 -15.80
CA CYS A 12 -35.58 -53.84 -16.75
C CYS A 12 -35.95 -52.77 -17.77
N LEU A 13 -37.20 -52.76 -18.26
CA LEU A 13 -37.70 -51.73 -19.18
C LEU A 13 -37.84 -50.39 -18.50
N LEU A 14 -38.31 -50.31 -17.27
CA LEU A 14 -38.38 -49.07 -16.50
C LEU A 14 -37.00 -48.50 -16.19
N VAL A 15 -36.06 -49.34 -15.78
CA VAL A 15 -34.64 -48.94 -15.58
C VAL A 15 -34.03 -48.46 -16.89
N PHE A 16 -34.31 -49.13 -18.01
CA PHE A 16 -33.84 -48.72 -19.34
C PHE A 16 -34.34 -47.31 -19.69
N TRP A 17 -35.66 -47.05 -19.55
CA TRP A 17 -36.23 -45.73 -19.85
C TRP A 17 -35.73 -44.63 -18.90
N PHE A 18 -35.57 -44.96 -17.62
CA PHE A 18 -35.03 -44.00 -16.66
C PHE A 18 -33.59 -43.62 -16.99
N VAL A 19 -32.78 -44.60 -17.33
CA VAL A 19 -31.39 -44.37 -17.71
C VAL A 19 -31.28 -43.64 -19.05
N ALA A 20 -32.11 -43.98 -20.02
CA ALA A 20 -32.17 -43.27 -21.31
C ALA A 20 -32.57 -41.80 -21.16
N ALA A 21 -33.55 -41.50 -20.28
CA ALA A 21 -33.95 -40.16 -19.95
C ALA A 21 -32.84 -39.38 -19.21
N TRP A 22 -32.13 -40.03 -18.29
CA TRP A 22 -30.97 -39.47 -17.59
C TRP A 22 -29.83 -39.13 -18.56
N TRP A 23 -29.49 -40.03 -19.48
CA TRP A 23 -28.48 -39.76 -20.50
C TRP A 23 -28.89 -38.68 -21.48
N GLY A 24 -30.14 -38.59 -21.84
CA GLY A 24 -30.69 -37.51 -22.65
C GLY A 24 -30.54 -36.14 -21.97
N LEU A 25 -30.87 -36.09 -20.68
CA LEU A 25 -30.71 -34.87 -19.90
C LEU A 25 -29.24 -34.36 -19.85
N TRP A 26 -28.29 -35.29 -19.65
CA TRP A 26 -26.88 -34.99 -19.63
C TRP A 26 -26.30 -34.63 -21.00
N ALA A 27 -26.79 -35.26 -22.08
CA ALA A 27 -26.43 -34.89 -23.45
C ALA A 27 -26.87 -33.44 -23.77
N VAL A 28 -28.07 -33.04 -23.34
CA VAL A 28 -28.57 -31.67 -23.49
C VAL A 28 -27.72 -30.68 -22.66
N LEU A 29 -27.37 -31.01 -21.42
CA LEU A 29 -26.49 -30.20 -20.58
C LEU A 29 -25.10 -30.05 -21.18
N ALA A 30 -24.53 -31.13 -21.75
CA ALA A 30 -23.23 -31.08 -22.43
C ALA A 30 -23.27 -30.25 -23.72
N LEU A 31 -24.38 -30.24 -24.42
CA LEU A 31 -24.61 -29.39 -25.61
C LEU A 31 -24.67 -27.89 -25.21
N ILE A 32 -25.39 -27.57 -24.14
CA ILE A 32 -25.50 -26.21 -23.59
C ILE A 32 -24.15 -25.71 -23.13
N ALA A 33 -23.34 -26.58 -22.52
CA ALA A 33 -21.99 -26.25 -22.05
C ALA A 33 -20.93 -26.13 -23.17
N ARG A 34 -21.29 -26.26 -24.47
CA ARG A 34 -20.38 -26.22 -25.63
C ARG A 34 -19.26 -27.26 -25.62
N VAL A 35 -19.40 -28.35 -24.89
CA VAL A 35 -18.37 -29.40 -24.78
C VAL A 35 -18.70 -30.51 -25.80
N ARG A 36 -18.41 -30.24 -27.07
CA ARG A 36 -18.69 -31.18 -28.17
C ARG A 36 -18.10 -32.59 -27.97
N LEU A 37 -16.93 -32.66 -27.37
CA LEU A 37 -16.22 -33.90 -27.13
C LEU A 37 -16.94 -34.76 -26.07
N LEU A 38 -17.53 -34.13 -25.06
CA LEU A 38 -18.30 -34.77 -23.99
C LEU A 38 -19.65 -35.30 -24.54
N PHE A 39 -20.26 -34.55 -25.46
CA PHE A 39 -21.48 -34.96 -26.14
C PHE A 39 -21.26 -36.25 -26.99
N VAL A 40 -20.19 -36.25 -27.81
CA VAL A 40 -19.83 -37.43 -28.63
C VAL A 40 -19.49 -38.62 -27.74
N PHE A 41 -18.73 -38.42 -26.67
CA PHE A 41 -18.40 -39.48 -25.71
C PHE A 41 -19.64 -40.07 -25.04
N MET A 42 -20.60 -39.23 -24.63
CA MET A 42 -21.88 -39.67 -24.08
C MET A 42 -22.73 -40.43 -25.09
N LEU A 43 -22.75 -40.01 -26.35
CA LEU A 43 -23.49 -40.67 -27.42
C LEU A 43 -22.93 -42.08 -27.74
N VAL A 44 -21.60 -42.19 -27.80
CA VAL A 44 -20.91 -43.48 -28.01
C VAL A 44 -21.15 -44.43 -26.84
N LEU A 45 -21.02 -43.96 -25.62
CA LEU A 45 -21.32 -44.75 -24.42
C LEU A 45 -22.79 -45.20 -24.37
N GLY A 46 -23.74 -44.33 -24.72
CA GLY A 46 -25.17 -44.68 -24.81
C GLY A 46 -25.46 -45.75 -25.84
N LEU A 47 -24.77 -45.73 -26.98
CA LEU A 47 -24.92 -46.72 -28.06
C LEU A 47 -24.32 -48.08 -27.67
N ILE A 48 -23.16 -48.08 -27.00
CA ILE A 48 -22.55 -49.32 -26.45
C ILE A 48 -23.45 -49.90 -25.35
N TRP A 49 -24.04 -49.05 -24.51
CA TRP A 49 -24.97 -49.49 -23.48
C TRP A 49 -26.24 -50.10 -24.04
N GLY A 50 -26.83 -49.54 -25.11
CA GLY A 50 -27.99 -50.09 -25.83
C GLY A 50 -27.75 -51.49 -26.41
N LEU A 51 -26.56 -51.73 -26.93
CA LEU A 51 -26.17 -53.05 -27.49
C LEU A 51 -25.92 -54.10 -26.37
N PHE A 52 -25.51 -53.70 -25.18
CA PHE A 52 -25.15 -54.62 -24.08
C PHE A 52 -26.30 -55.02 -23.17
N THR A 53 -27.45 -54.33 -23.21
CA THR A 53 -28.62 -54.60 -22.32
C THR A 53 -29.38 -55.90 -22.62
N PHE A 54 -28.96 -56.67 -23.62
CA PHE A 54 -29.63 -57.92 -23.99
C PHE A 54 -29.27 -59.15 -23.12
N SER A 55 -28.31 -59.06 -22.22
CA SER A 55 -27.90 -60.11 -21.29
C SER A 55 -27.86 -59.65 -19.84
N VAL A 56 -28.07 -60.57 -18.88
CA VAL A 56 -28.02 -60.26 -17.40
C VAL A 56 -26.64 -59.71 -17.02
N ALA A 57 -25.57 -60.21 -17.62
CA ALA A 57 -24.22 -59.68 -17.39
C ALA A 57 -24.06 -58.26 -17.95
N GLY A 58 -24.74 -57.90 -19.03
CA GLY A 58 -24.77 -56.57 -19.61
C GLY A 58 -25.49 -55.56 -18.73
N THR A 59 -26.54 -55.94 -18.00
CA THR A 59 -27.25 -55.04 -17.09
C THR A 59 -26.38 -54.66 -15.87
N VAL A 60 -25.66 -55.63 -15.29
CA VAL A 60 -24.73 -55.35 -14.18
C VAL A 60 -23.56 -54.47 -14.64
N LEU A 61 -22.98 -54.76 -15.80
CA LEU A 61 -21.88 -53.96 -16.35
C LEU A 61 -22.34 -52.54 -16.71
N SER A 62 -23.57 -52.38 -17.24
CA SER A 62 -24.15 -51.08 -17.58
C SER A 62 -24.43 -50.25 -16.34
N PHE A 63 -24.85 -50.87 -15.24
CA PHE A 63 -25.03 -50.17 -13.94
C PHE A 63 -23.69 -49.70 -13.39
N LEU A 64 -22.65 -50.54 -13.50
CA LEU A 64 -21.29 -50.17 -13.08
C LEU A 64 -20.71 -49.04 -13.94
N LEU A 65 -20.92 -49.09 -15.26
CA LEU A 65 -20.53 -48.03 -16.20
C LEU A 65 -21.28 -46.72 -16.00
N LEU A 66 -22.52 -46.77 -15.51
CA LEU A 66 -23.33 -45.61 -15.19
C LEU A 66 -22.85 -44.91 -13.87
N LEU A 67 -22.25 -45.67 -12.97
CA LEU A 67 -21.70 -45.15 -11.72
C LEU A 67 -20.49 -44.24 -11.99
N ILE A 68 -19.71 -44.52 -13.04
CA ILE A 68 -18.54 -43.71 -13.41
C ILE A 68 -18.91 -42.26 -13.72
N PRO A 69 -19.83 -41.93 -14.65
CA PRO A 69 -20.21 -40.54 -14.92
C PRO A 69 -20.84 -39.85 -13.71
N ILE A 70 -21.66 -40.55 -12.91
CA ILE A 70 -22.25 -40.00 -11.71
C ILE A 70 -21.17 -39.53 -10.71
N LEU A 71 -20.06 -40.28 -10.59
CA LEU A 71 -18.95 -39.94 -9.71
C LEU A 71 -18.05 -38.85 -10.31
N VAL A 72 -17.89 -38.79 -11.62
CA VAL A 72 -16.97 -37.93 -12.35
C VAL A 72 -17.56 -36.56 -12.65
N LEU A 73 -18.82 -36.52 -13.10
CA LEU A 73 -19.47 -35.32 -13.60
C LEU A 73 -19.53 -34.16 -12.57
N PRO A 74 -19.86 -34.38 -11.29
CA PRO A 74 -19.92 -33.30 -10.32
C PRO A 74 -18.54 -32.70 -9.99
N ARG A 75 -17.45 -33.39 -10.37
CA ARG A 75 -16.07 -32.89 -10.16
C ARG A 75 -15.52 -32.11 -11.36
N MET A 76 -16.22 -32.09 -12.49
CA MET A 76 -15.77 -31.42 -13.71
C MET A 76 -15.96 -29.88 -13.67
N PRO A 77 -17.10 -29.34 -13.21
CA PRO A 77 -17.30 -27.89 -13.21
C PRO A 77 -16.44 -27.23 -12.13
N ARG A 78 -15.66 -26.25 -12.54
CA ARG A 78 -14.88 -25.37 -11.66
C ARG A 78 -15.29 -23.93 -11.93
N ILE A 79 -15.69 -23.23 -10.88
CA ILE A 79 -16.02 -21.82 -10.93
C ILE A 79 -14.75 -21.05 -10.57
N ILE A 80 -14.32 -20.17 -11.48
CA ILE A 80 -13.17 -19.30 -11.29
C ILE A 80 -13.72 -17.89 -11.00
N PRO A 81 -13.43 -17.30 -9.83
CA PRO A 81 -13.80 -15.92 -9.51
C PRO A 81 -13.17 -14.93 -10.49
N GLU A 82 -13.78 -13.75 -10.63
CA GLU A 82 -13.33 -12.72 -11.57
C GLU A 82 -11.91 -12.20 -11.28
N TYR A 83 -11.56 -12.15 -10.01
CA TYR A 83 -10.25 -11.71 -9.54
C TYR A 83 -9.15 -12.78 -9.64
N GLN A 84 -9.47 -13.98 -10.11
CA GLN A 84 -8.54 -15.09 -10.28
C GLN A 84 -8.44 -15.54 -11.73
N ARG A 85 -7.31 -16.15 -12.06
CA ARG A 85 -7.10 -16.86 -13.32
C ARG A 85 -6.63 -18.27 -13.02
N GLY A 86 -7.15 -19.22 -13.80
CA GLY A 86 -6.76 -20.61 -13.68
C GLY A 86 -5.70 -20.95 -14.72
N VAL A 87 -4.51 -21.33 -14.29
CA VAL A 87 -3.48 -21.90 -15.18
C VAL A 87 -3.72 -23.40 -15.29
N LEU A 88 -4.09 -23.86 -16.48
CA LEU A 88 -4.44 -25.24 -16.74
C LEU A 88 -3.23 -26.02 -17.27
N PHE A 89 -2.88 -27.07 -16.57
CA PHE A 89 -1.90 -28.06 -17.00
C PHE A 89 -2.63 -29.35 -17.37
N ARG A 90 -2.55 -29.75 -18.61
CA ARG A 90 -3.10 -31.01 -19.11
C ARG A 90 -1.97 -32.00 -19.34
N PHE A 91 -2.06 -33.20 -18.73
CA PHE A 91 -0.98 -34.19 -18.76
C PHE A 91 0.41 -33.61 -18.41
N GLY A 92 0.46 -32.63 -17.46
CA GLY A 92 1.70 -31.98 -17.09
C GLY A 92 2.21 -30.91 -18.06
N ARG A 93 1.57 -30.69 -19.19
CA ARG A 93 1.90 -29.62 -20.13
C ARG A 93 0.96 -28.43 -19.96
N LEU A 94 1.49 -27.24 -20.07
CA LEU A 94 0.70 -26.02 -20.07
C LEU A 94 -0.26 -26.02 -21.25
N SER A 95 -1.56 -25.96 -20.95
CA SER A 95 -2.62 -25.92 -21.97
C SER A 95 -3.15 -24.51 -22.23
N GLY A 96 -3.14 -23.66 -21.21
CA GLY A 96 -3.59 -22.27 -21.32
C GLY A 96 -4.10 -21.69 -20.01
N VAL A 97 -4.61 -20.46 -20.10
CA VAL A 97 -5.20 -19.74 -18.96
C VAL A 97 -6.73 -19.74 -19.11
N LEU A 98 -7.39 -20.20 -18.08
CA LEU A 98 -8.85 -20.20 -18.00
C LEU A 98 -9.36 -18.82 -17.54
N ARG A 99 -10.38 -18.34 -18.23
CA ARG A 99 -11.06 -17.08 -17.90
C ARG A 99 -12.00 -17.29 -16.70
N PRO A 100 -12.40 -16.20 -16.02
CA PRO A 100 -13.40 -16.25 -14.97
C PRO A 100 -14.73 -16.85 -15.47
N GLY A 101 -15.44 -17.48 -14.56
CA GLY A 101 -16.73 -18.09 -14.82
C GLY A 101 -16.70 -19.62 -14.70
N LEU A 102 -17.67 -20.27 -15.28
CA LEU A 102 -17.81 -21.71 -15.27
C LEU A 102 -16.87 -22.34 -16.31
N ASN A 103 -15.92 -23.13 -15.84
CA ASN A 103 -14.98 -23.87 -16.67
C ASN A 103 -15.11 -25.37 -16.39
N VAL A 104 -14.86 -26.18 -17.42
CA VAL A 104 -14.90 -27.62 -17.31
C VAL A 104 -13.48 -28.16 -17.34
N THR A 105 -13.10 -28.88 -16.28
CA THR A 105 -11.79 -29.53 -16.14
C THR A 105 -11.96 -31.04 -16.03
N PHE A 106 -11.03 -31.80 -16.61
CA PHE A 106 -11.05 -33.25 -16.50
C PHE A 106 -10.49 -33.71 -15.16
N PRO A 107 -11.26 -34.48 -14.37
CA PRO A 107 -10.80 -35.02 -13.10
C PRO A 107 -9.72 -36.09 -13.29
N PHE A 108 -9.36 -36.82 -12.23
CA PHE A 108 -8.37 -37.92 -12.19
C PHE A 108 -6.92 -37.52 -12.49
N GLY A 109 -6.55 -36.23 -12.24
CA GLY A 109 -5.17 -35.80 -12.43
C GLY A 109 -4.78 -35.50 -13.88
N ILE A 110 -5.71 -35.64 -14.85
CA ILE A 110 -5.49 -35.26 -16.23
C ILE A 110 -5.25 -33.75 -16.31
N ASP A 111 -6.17 -32.97 -15.72
CA ASP A 111 -6.10 -31.53 -15.64
C ASP A 111 -5.72 -31.09 -14.21
N LYS A 112 -4.61 -30.40 -14.08
CA LYS A 112 -4.22 -29.69 -12.85
C LYS A 112 -4.46 -28.21 -13.04
N LEU A 113 -5.25 -27.64 -12.17
CA LEU A 113 -5.60 -26.21 -12.19
C LEU A 113 -4.90 -25.50 -11.03
N TRP A 114 -4.07 -24.50 -11.35
CA TRP A 114 -3.49 -23.57 -10.41
C TRP A 114 -4.22 -22.25 -10.47
N MET A 115 -4.82 -21.84 -9.37
CA MET A 115 -5.50 -20.55 -9.27
C MET A 115 -4.52 -19.49 -8.81
N VAL A 116 -4.41 -18.44 -9.59
CA VAL A 116 -3.56 -17.27 -9.32
C VAL A 116 -4.48 -16.07 -9.14
N ASP A 117 -4.32 -15.37 -8.04
CA ASP A 117 -5.04 -14.13 -7.75
C ASP A 117 -4.31 -12.96 -8.45
N LEU A 118 -5.08 -12.08 -9.10
CA LEU A 118 -4.57 -10.91 -9.83
C LEU A 118 -4.61 -9.61 -9.02
N ARG A 119 -5.20 -9.66 -7.83
CA ARG A 119 -5.27 -8.49 -6.95
C ARG A 119 -3.89 -8.08 -6.48
N THR A 120 -3.79 -6.85 -6.01
CA THR A 120 -2.56 -6.38 -5.39
C THR A 120 -2.34 -7.07 -4.05
N PHE A 121 -1.19 -7.69 -3.91
CA PHE A 121 -0.71 -8.27 -2.66
C PHE A 121 0.21 -7.28 -1.97
N THR A 122 0.16 -7.33 -0.66
CA THR A 122 1.08 -6.61 0.20
C THR A 122 1.93 -7.63 0.94
N ILE A 123 3.24 -7.53 0.79
CA ILE A 123 4.18 -8.34 1.55
C ILE A 123 5.08 -7.47 2.40
N ASP A 124 5.27 -7.88 3.65
CA ASP A 124 6.25 -7.27 4.53
C ASP A 124 7.62 -7.90 4.26
N VAL A 125 8.59 -7.07 3.93
CA VAL A 125 10.00 -7.45 3.90
C VAL A 125 10.51 -7.36 5.35
N PRO A 126 10.93 -8.49 5.96
CA PRO A 126 11.36 -8.48 7.34
C PRO A 126 12.60 -7.61 7.54
N ARG A 127 12.77 -7.14 8.75
CA ARG A 127 13.86 -6.25 9.17
C ARG A 127 15.22 -6.80 8.74
N GLN A 128 16.00 -5.94 8.10
CA GLN A 128 17.34 -6.21 7.66
C GLN A 128 18.31 -5.27 8.34
N GLU A 129 19.37 -5.84 8.90
CA GLU A 129 20.51 -5.05 9.35
C GLU A 129 21.37 -4.71 8.14
N ILE A 130 21.61 -3.43 7.93
CA ILE A 130 22.32 -2.89 6.77
C ILE A 130 23.34 -1.88 7.29
N ILE A 131 24.54 -1.91 6.71
CA ILE A 131 25.55 -0.89 6.96
C ILE A 131 25.46 0.11 5.81
N THR A 132 25.18 1.35 6.13
CA THR A 132 25.10 2.45 5.18
C THR A 132 26.47 2.83 4.62
N ARG A 133 26.50 3.67 3.58
CA ARG A 133 27.76 4.14 2.98
C ARG A 133 28.65 4.91 3.96
N ASP A 134 28.04 5.61 4.91
CA ASP A 134 28.70 6.34 6.02
C ASP A 134 29.05 5.45 7.23
N ASN A 135 29.01 4.11 7.03
CA ASN A 135 29.38 3.09 8.00
C ASN A 135 28.51 3.08 9.28
N VAL A 136 27.24 3.43 9.15
CA VAL A 136 26.27 3.37 10.24
C VAL A 136 25.43 2.09 10.12
N PRO A 137 25.38 1.21 11.14
CA PRO A 137 24.48 0.07 11.13
C PRO A 137 23.04 0.57 11.38
N VAL A 138 22.13 0.20 10.49
CA VAL A 138 20.70 0.54 10.57
C VAL A 138 19.85 -0.72 10.40
N MET A 139 18.72 -0.77 11.07
CA MET A 139 17.70 -1.79 10.84
C MET A 139 16.57 -1.18 10.01
N VAL A 140 16.31 -1.78 8.84
CA VAL A 140 15.29 -1.27 7.91
C VAL A 140 14.31 -2.37 7.58
N ASP A 141 13.03 -2.03 7.58
CA ASP A 141 11.93 -2.83 7.06
C ASP A 141 11.21 -2.08 5.94
N ALA A 142 10.60 -2.84 5.05
CA ALA A 142 9.90 -2.29 3.91
C ALA A 142 8.63 -3.09 3.60
N VAL A 143 7.73 -2.48 2.85
CA VAL A 143 6.53 -3.11 2.30
C VAL A 143 6.60 -3.05 0.80
N VAL A 144 6.29 -4.17 0.17
CA VAL A 144 6.22 -4.28 -1.29
C VAL A 144 4.78 -4.55 -1.69
N TYR A 145 4.25 -3.73 -2.58
CA TYR A 145 2.95 -3.90 -3.21
C TYR A 145 3.16 -4.42 -4.63
N PHE A 146 2.62 -5.58 -4.92
CA PHE A 146 2.74 -6.17 -6.24
C PHE A 146 1.46 -6.88 -6.66
N ASN A 147 1.31 -7.10 -7.95
CA ASN A 147 0.24 -7.89 -8.54
C ASN A 147 0.79 -8.81 -9.63
N VAL A 148 0.08 -9.89 -9.91
CA VAL A 148 0.43 -10.81 -10.99
C VAL A 148 -0.28 -10.36 -12.26
N TYR A 149 0.48 -9.99 -13.30
CA TYR A 149 -0.08 -9.63 -14.61
C TYR A 149 -0.11 -10.82 -15.58
N ASP A 150 0.86 -11.75 -15.49
CA ASP A 150 0.86 -12.99 -16.25
C ASP A 150 0.88 -14.21 -15.33
N PRO A 151 -0.30 -14.84 -15.11
CA PRO A 151 -0.41 -16.03 -14.29
C PRO A 151 0.42 -17.22 -14.78
N THR A 152 0.66 -17.29 -16.09
CA THR A 152 1.42 -18.39 -16.70
C THR A 152 2.86 -18.35 -16.28
N LEU A 153 3.49 -17.19 -16.37
CA LEU A 153 4.87 -17.00 -15.94
C LEU A 153 5.02 -17.19 -14.42
N ALA A 154 4.06 -16.68 -13.65
CA ALA A 154 4.09 -16.78 -12.18
C ALA A 154 4.07 -18.25 -11.68
N VAL A 155 3.44 -19.15 -12.42
CA VAL A 155 3.36 -20.59 -12.04
C VAL A 155 4.48 -21.41 -12.68
N THR A 156 4.95 -21.05 -13.87
CA THR A 156 5.93 -21.87 -14.61
C THR A 156 7.37 -21.49 -14.32
N LYS A 157 7.64 -20.23 -14.03
CA LYS A 157 9.01 -19.72 -13.83
C LYS A 157 9.48 -19.77 -12.39
N VAL A 158 8.56 -19.69 -11.43
CA VAL A 158 8.89 -19.61 -10.00
C VAL A 158 7.98 -20.55 -9.21
N ALA A 159 8.55 -21.30 -8.27
CA ALA A 159 7.77 -22.23 -7.44
C ALA A 159 6.81 -21.49 -6.49
N ASN A 160 7.26 -20.37 -5.92
CA ASN A 160 6.47 -19.49 -5.05
C ASN A 160 6.88 -18.04 -5.27
N TYR A 161 6.11 -17.34 -6.10
CA TYR A 161 6.38 -15.95 -6.46
C TYR A 161 6.34 -15.01 -5.25
N VAL A 162 5.48 -15.26 -4.24
CA VAL A 162 5.40 -14.45 -3.03
C VAL A 162 6.71 -14.53 -2.24
N GLN A 163 7.16 -15.75 -1.95
CA GLN A 163 8.40 -15.98 -1.20
C GLN A 163 9.62 -15.47 -1.96
N SER A 164 9.69 -15.74 -3.26
CA SER A 164 10.80 -15.30 -4.10
C SER A 164 10.89 -13.78 -4.18
N THR A 165 9.74 -13.09 -4.32
CA THR A 165 9.69 -11.62 -4.29
C THR A 165 10.11 -11.05 -2.93
N THR A 166 9.74 -11.71 -1.83
CA THR A 166 10.19 -11.31 -0.48
C THR A 166 11.70 -11.38 -0.34
N LEU A 167 12.31 -12.52 -0.73
CA LEU A 167 13.76 -12.71 -0.66
C LEU A 167 14.52 -11.76 -1.60
N LEU A 168 13.99 -11.54 -2.79
CA LEU A 168 14.53 -10.56 -3.72
C LEU A 168 14.45 -9.15 -3.12
N GLY A 169 13.31 -8.79 -2.51
CA GLY A 169 13.12 -7.54 -1.81
C GLY A 169 14.18 -7.30 -0.73
N GLN A 170 14.47 -8.30 0.09
CA GLN A 170 15.54 -8.22 1.10
C GLN A 170 16.92 -7.95 0.47
N THR A 171 17.21 -8.62 -0.64
CA THR A 171 18.51 -8.49 -1.31
C THR A 171 18.67 -7.13 -1.96
N VAL A 172 17.64 -6.65 -2.67
CA VAL A 172 17.62 -5.34 -3.32
C VAL A 172 17.66 -4.23 -2.27
N LEU A 173 16.85 -4.36 -1.20
CA LEU A 173 16.84 -3.41 -0.09
C LEU A 173 18.25 -3.23 0.49
N ARG A 174 18.93 -4.35 0.82
CA ARG A 174 20.30 -4.33 1.35
C ARG A 174 21.29 -3.71 0.36
N SER A 175 21.19 -4.05 -0.93
CA SER A 175 22.10 -3.54 -1.95
C SER A 175 21.95 -2.05 -2.17
N VAL A 176 20.72 -1.56 -2.30
CA VAL A 176 20.44 -0.13 -2.57
C VAL A 176 20.77 0.71 -1.35
N LEU A 177 20.23 0.35 -0.18
CA LEU A 177 20.43 1.15 1.02
C LEU A 177 21.89 1.16 1.49
N GLY A 178 22.65 0.08 1.25
CA GLY A 178 24.10 0.04 1.54
C GLY A 178 24.94 1.00 0.68
N GLN A 179 24.40 1.53 -0.41
CA GLN A 179 25.09 2.49 -1.29
C GLN A 179 24.76 3.96 -0.94
N HIS A 180 23.76 4.19 -0.09
CA HIS A 180 23.28 5.52 0.31
C HIS A 180 23.74 5.88 1.71
N GLU A 181 23.82 7.18 1.99
CA GLU A 181 24.09 7.71 3.32
C GLU A 181 22.81 7.73 4.15
N LEU A 182 22.96 7.75 5.47
CA LEU A 182 21.83 7.77 6.39
C LEU A 182 20.94 9.01 6.18
N ASP A 183 21.53 10.16 5.94
CA ASP A 183 20.80 11.40 5.72
C ASP A 183 19.92 11.33 4.44
N ASP A 184 20.40 10.68 3.37
CA ASP A 184 19.63 10.46 2.15
C ASP A 184 18.43 9.54 2.42
N MET A 185 18.61 8.50 3.23
CA MET A 185 17.52 7.59 3.61
C MET A 185 16.41 8.28 4.40
N LEU A 186 16.74 9.29 5.17
CA LEU A 186 15.77 10.05 5.96
C LEU A 186 15.12 11.18 5.17
N ALA A 187 15.93 11.90 4.33
CA ALA A 187 15.48 13.07 3.59
C ALA A 187 14.85 12.75 2.23
N LYS A 188 15.36 11.71 1.51
CA LYS A 188 15.00 11.39 0.12
C LYS A 188 14.29 10.05 -0.01
N ARG A 189 13.43 9.72 0.94
CA ARG A 189 12.68 8.44 0.95
C ARG A 189 11.93 8.17 -0.34
N GLY A 190 11.31 9.20 -0.92
CA GLY A 190 10.54 9.06 -2.17
C GLY A 190 11.40 8.62 -3.34
N GLU A 191 12.61 9.19 -3.50
CA GLU A 191 13.54 8.79 -4.56
C GLU A 191 14.02 7.36 -4.36
N LEU A 192 14.36 6.99 -3.12
CA LEU A 192 14.79 5.63 -2.79
C LEU A 192 13.69 4.59 -3.01
N ASN A 193 12.45 4.90 -2.66
CA ASN A 193 11.30 4.04 -2.91
C ASN A 193 11.12 3.78 -4.41
N GLU A 194 11.31 4.79 -5.25
CA GLU A 194 11.18 4.66 -6.70
C GLU A 194 12.34 3.84 -7.30
N VAL A 195 13.57 4.03 -6.83
CA VAL A 195 14.72 3.21 -7.23
C VAL A 195 14.49 1.75 -6.85
N LEU A 196 14.06 1.49 -5.61
CA LEU A 196 13.75 0.15 -5.13
C LEU A 196 12.63 -0.49 -5.95
N ARG A 197 11.55 0.26 -6.24
CA ARG A 197 10.45 -0.19 -7.09
C ARG A 197 10.94 -0.58 -8.46
N SER A 198 11.73 0.27 -9.11
CA SER A 198 12.23 0.04 -10.47
C SER A 198 13.12 -1.21 -10.56
N LEU A 199 14.03 -1.40 -9.61
CA LEU A 199 14.91 -2.56 -9.57
C LEU A 199 14.15 -3.86 -9.28
N LEU A 200 13.19 -3.81 -8.35
CA LEU A 200 12.34 -4.96 -8.05
C LEU A 200 11.44 -5.31 -9.23
N ASP A 201 10.80 -4.33 -9.85
CA ASP A 201 9.93 -4.52 -11.01
C ASP A 201 10.69 -5.18 -12.18
N GLN A 202 11.88 -4.67 -12.49
CA GLN A 202 12.74 -5.24 -13.51
C GLN A 202 13.16 -6.69 -13.22
N ALA A 203 13.43 -7.01 -11.97
CA ALA A 203 13.85 -8.35 -11.58
C ALA A 203 12.68 -9.34 -11.47
N THR A 204 11.44 -8.87 -11.22
CA THR A 204 10.24 -9.72 -11.11
C THR A 204 9.47 -9.84 -12.43
N ASP A 205 9.72 -8.97 -13.40
CA ASP A 205 9.06 -8.99 -14.72
C ASP A 205 9.15 -10.36 -15.43
N PRO A 206 10.31 -11.07 -15.45
CA PRO A 206 10.40 -12.42 -16.03
C PRO A 206 9.49 -13.47 -15.36
N TRP A 207 9.00 -13.18 -14.16
CA TRP A 207 8.08 -14.05 -13.40
C TRP A 207 6.61 -13.69 -13.62
N GLY A 208 6.31 -12.66 -14.42
CA GLY A 208 4.95 -12.19 -14.63
C GLY A 208 4.35 -11.46 -13.41
N VAL A 209 5.22 -10.93 -12.54
CA VAL A 209 4.86 -10.16 -11.34
C VAL A 209 5.27 -8.71 -11.55
N LYS A 210 4.34 -7.79 -11.33
CA LYS A 210 4.55 -6.36 -11.44
C LYS A 210 4.56 -5.71 -10.06
N VAL A 211 5.62 -5.01 -9.74
CA VAL A 211 5.73 -4.25 -8.50
C VAL A 211 5.13 -2.86 -8.69
N SER A 212 4.05 -2.59 -7.97
CA SER A 212 3.31 -1.31 -8.05
C SER A 212 3.96 -0.22 -7.22
N ALA A 213 4.39 -0.56 -6.00
CA ALA A 213 5.07 0.36 -5.09
C ALA A 213 5.96 -0.40 -4.11
N VAL A 214 6.99 0.28 -3.64
CA VAL A 214 7.83 -0.17 -2.52
C VAL A 214 7.93 0.99 -1.54
N GLU A 215 7.71 0.71 -0.26
CA GLU A 215 7.74 1.72 0.78
C GLU A 215 8.62 1.28 1.95
N ILE A 216 9.58 2.10 2.31
CA ILE A 216 10.38 1.93 3.53
C ILE A 216 9.51 2.33 4.72
N LYS A 217 9.22 1.38 5.63
CA LYS A 217 8.38 1.60 6.82
C LYS A 217 9.13 2.37 7.89
N ALA A 218 10.21 1.81 8.37
CA ALA A 218 11.01 2.39 9.45
C ALA A 218 12.50 2.20 9.18
N VAL A 219 13.27 3.16 9.66
CA VAL A 219 14.73 3.08 9.76
C VAL A 219 15.06 3.21 11.23
N GLU A 220 15.44 2.09 11.85
CA GLU A 220 15.79 2.06 13.26
C GLU A 220 17.31 2.19 13.41
N LEU A 221 17.72 3.16 14.23
CA LEU A 221 19.11 3.44 14.54
C LEU A 221 19.47 2.86 15.90
N PRO A 222 20.75 2.50 16.14
CA PRO A 222 21.25 2.18 17.46
C PRO A 222 21.04 3.33 18.45
N GLU A 223 20.75 3.02 19.71
CA GLU A 223 20.44 4.02 20.74
C GLU A 223 21.57 5.05 20.98
N SER A 224 22.82 4.66 20.79
CA SER A 224 23.97 5.57 20.85
C SER A 224 23.91 6.64 19.76
N MET A 225 23.53 6.24 18.55
CA MET A 225 23.42 7.11 17.38
C MET A 225 22.21 8.02 17.49
N LYS A 226 21.04 7.49 17.94
CA LYS A 226 19.84 8.31 18.20
C LYS A 226 20.15 9.47 19.16
N ARG A 227 20.92 9.18 20.24
CA ARG A 227 21.32 10.22 21.19
C ARG A 227 22.29 11.23 20.60
N ALA A 228 23.22 10.78 19.76
CA ALA A 228 24.16 11.69 19.08
C ALA A 228 23.42 12.62 18.11
N MET A 229 22.54 12.06 17.26
CA MET A 229 21.71 12.82 16.32
C MET A 229 20.74 13.78 17.03
N ALA A 230 20.16 13.37 18.17
CA ALA A 230 19.31 14.24 18.96
C ALA A 230 20.08 15.49 19.45
N LYS A 231 21.29 15.30 19.97
CA LYS A 231 22.15 16.43 20.40
C LYS A 231 22.56 17.32 19.23
N GLN A 232 22.90 16.73 18.09
CA GLN A 232 23.23 17.49 16.87
C GLN A 232 22.03 18.30 16.37
N ALA A 233 20.84 17.67 16.32
CA ALA A 233 19.61 18.35 15.92
C ALA A 233 19.23 19.49 16.89
N GLU A 234 19.43 19.30 18.19
CA GLU A 234 19.20 20.33 19.20
C GLU A 234 20.16 21.53 19.02
N ALA A 235 21.45 21.24 18.83
CA ALA A 235 22.45 22.27 18.58
C ALA A 235 22.17 23.03 17.26
N GLU A 236 21.78 22.35 16.20
CA GLU A 236 21.44 23.01 14.95
C GLU A 236 20.14 23.85 15.06
N ARG A 237 19.14 23.36 15.79
CA ARG A 237 17.93 24.16 16.09
C ARG A 237 18.26 25.40 16.92
N GLU A 238 19.11 25.26 17.91
CA GLU A 238 19.56 26.40 18.74
C GLU A 238 20.34 27.40 17.88
N ARG A 239 21.26 26.95 17.03
CA ARG A 239 21.97 27.80 16.08
C ARG A 239 21.02 28.55 15.16
N ARG A 240 20.05 27.85 14.55
CA ARG A 240 19.04 28.50 13.68
C ARG A 240 18.15 29.47 14.44
N ALA A 241 17.74 29.15 15.67
CA ALA A 241 16.95 30.03 16.50
C ALA A 241 17.72 31.32 16.81
N LYS A 242 19.03 31.22 17.12
CA LYS A 242 19.88 32.41 17.36
C LYS A 242 20.02 33.27 16.10
N VAL A 243 20.18 32.67 14.90
CA VAL A 243 20.24 33.42 13.65
C VAL A 243 18.91 34.13 13.38
N ILE A 244 17.78 33.41 13.50
CA ILE A 244 16.45 34.01 13.31
C ILE A 244 16.17 35.12 14.29
N SER A 245 16.58 34.96 15.57
CA SER A 245 16.45 36.02 16.60
C SER A 245 17.27 37.24 16.23
N ALA A 246 18.54 37.04 15.85
CA ALA A 246 19.43 38.15 15.45
C ALA A 246 18.91 38.87 14.18
N ASP A 247 18.45 38.14 13.18
CA ASP A 247 17.83 38.72 11.98
C ASP A 247 16.53 39.50 12.35
N GLY A 248 15.72 38.93 13.24
CA GLY A 248 14.53 39.62 13.77
C GLY A 248 14.86 40.89 14.52
N GLU A 249 15.88 40.87 15.39
CA GLU A 249 16.37 42.07 16.11
C GLU A 249 16.93 43.12 15.14
N PHE A 250 17.68 42.69 14.11
CA PHE A 250 18.18 43.59 13.11
C PHE A 250 17.05 44.29 12.33
N GLN A 251 16.07 43.51 11.83
CA GLN A 251 14.91 44.04 11.13
C GLN A 251 14.06 44.95 12.04
N ALA A 252 13.87 44.57 13.31
CA ALA A 252 13.18 45.38 14.29
C ALA A 252 13.91 46.68 14.55
N SER A 253 15.25 46.67 14.73
CA SER A 253 16.06 47.85 14.95
C SER A 253 16.03 48.81 13.75
N GLU A 254 16.02 48.27 12.53
CA GLU A 254 15.88 49.08 11.31
C GLU A 254 14.51 49.76 11.24
N LYS A 255 13.44 49.03 11.54
CA LYS A 255 12.08 49.59 11.61
C LYS A 255 11.90 50.59 12.74
N LEU A 256 12.53 50.37 13.88
CA LEU A 256 12.57 51.34 15.00
C LEU A 256 13.33 52.62 14.60
N ARG A 257 14.46 52.50 13.90
CA ARG A 257 15.20 53.64 13.36
C ARG A 257 14.37 54.47 12.39
N GLU A 258 13.68 53.78 11.44
CA GLU A 258 12.76 54.44 10.50
C GLU A 258 11.63 55.17 11.25
N ALA A 259 10.98 54.48 12.17
CA ALA A 259 9.94 55.07 13.02
C ALA A 259 10.43 56.27 13.85
N ALA A 260 11.63 56.17 14.41
CA ALA A 260 12.26 57.28 15.18
C ALA A 260 12.53 58.49 14.30
N LEU A 261 12.98 58.32 13.04
CA LEU A 261 13.18 59.41 12.09
C LEU A 261 11.87 60.12 11.75
N VAL A 262 10.79 59.36 11.55
CA VAL A 262 9.43 59.90 11.27
C VAL A 262 8.92 60.68 12.52
N ILE A 263 9.07 60.13 13.72
CA ILE A 263 8.63 60.77 14.97
C ILE A 263 9.47 62.01 15.26
N ALA A 264 10.77 62.01 14.96
CA ALA A 264 11.69 63.16 15.18
C ALA A 264 11.38 64.34 14.24
N SER A 265 10.71 64.12 13.11
CA SER A 265 10.30 65.20 12.18
C SER A 265 9.25 66.14 12.81
N GLU A 266 8.45 65.67 13.77
CA GLU A 266 7.38 66.42 14.42
C GLU A 266 7.53 66.36 15.96
N PRO A 267 7.94 67.49 16.64
CA PRO A 267 8.19 67.51 18.08
C PRO A 267 7.00 67.09 18.95
N THR A 268 5.78 67.35 18.47
CA THR A 268 4.52 66.96 19.13
C THR A 268 4.25 65.49 19.13
N ALA A 269 4.77 64.76 18.12
CA ALA A 269 4.55 63.31 17.97
C ALA A 269 5.25 62.53 19.11
N LEU A 270 6.39 62.97 19.59
CA LEU A 270 7.11 62.37 20.69
C LEU A 270 6.32 62.45 22.01
N GLN A 271 5.65 63.58 22.26
CA GLN A 271 4.81 63.78 23.46
C GLN A 271 3.56 62.84 23.39
N LEU A 272 2.93 62.75 22.23
CA LEU A 272 1.79 61.87 22.03
C LEU A 272 2.17 60.40 22.21
N ARG A 273 3.32 59.98 21.67
CA ARG A 273 3.82 58.60 21.82
C ARG A 273 4.12 58.28 23.29
N TYR A 274 4.68 59.25 24.01
CA TYR A 274 4.94 59.11 25.45
C TYR A 274 3.63 58.91 26.25
N LEU A 275 2.60 59.72 25.96
CA LEU A 275 1.29 59.59 26.60
C LEU A 275 0.61 58.25 26.24
N GLN A 276 0.77 57.78 24.99
CA GLN A 276 0.25 56.49 24.55
C GLN A 276 0.92 55.31 25.30
N THR A 277 2.24 55.32 25.42
CA THR A 277 2.99 54.32 26.19
C THR A 277 2.59 54.30 27.65
N LEU A 278 2.35 55.50 28.24
CA LEU A 278 1.82 55.61 29.60
C LEU A 278 0.46 54.96 29.76
N THR A 279 -0.41 55.11 28.77
CA THR A 279 -1.74 54.52 28.78
C THR A 279 -1.67 53.00 28.67
N GLU A 280 -0.76 52.47 27.82
CA GLU A 280 -0.52 51.05 27.66
C GLU A 280 0.00 50.38 28.95
N ILE A 281 0.95 51.05 29.66
CA ILE A 281 1.47 50.59 30.95
C ILE A 281 0.40 50.61 32.04
N ALA A 282 -0.49 51.60 32.00
CA ALA A 282 -1.55 51.78 33.01
C ALA A 282 -2.67 50.74 32.91
N VAL A 283 -2.80 50.06 31.79
CA VAL A 283 -3.81 49.00 31.56
C VAL A 283 -3.43 47.67 32.22
N GLU A 284 -2.14 47.38 32.41
CA GLU A 284 -1.71 46.23 33.15
C GLU A 284 -1.85 46.46 34.65
N LYS A 285 -2.56 45.59 35.35
CA LYS A 285 -2.90 45.65 36.79
C LYS A 285 -1.68 45.55 37.72
N ASN A 286 -0.65 46.33 37.51
CA ASN A 286 0.54 46.38 38.37
C ASN A 286 0.49 47.60 39.31
N SER A 287 0.50 47.36 40.61
CA SER A 287 0.38 48.35 41.67
C SER A 287 1.63 49.22 41.88
N THR A 288 2.71 49.00 41.13
CA THR A 288 3.94 49.77 41.25
C THR A 288 4.49 50.08 39.86
N ILE A 289 4.39 51.35 39.45
CA ILE A 289 4.95 51.87 38.21
C ILE A 289 6.25 52.56 38.50
N LEU A 290 7.38 51.96 38.11
CA LEU A 290 8.70 52.59 38.17
C LEU A 290 8.89 53.38 36.87
N PHE A 291 8.81 54.70 37.02
CA PHE A 291 8.82 55.65 35.90
C PHE A 291 10.20 56.27 35.73
N PRO A 292 11.00 55.93 34.73
CA PRO A 292 12.23 56.64 34.42
C PRO A 292 11.90 57.97 33.73
N LEU A 293 11.89 59.03 34.48
CA LEU A 293 11.78 60.40 33.94
C LEU A 293 13.07 60.75 33.22
N PRO A 294 13.08 61.04 31.90
CA PRO A 294 14.24 61.56 31.22
C PRO A 294 14.60 62.94 31.82
N MET A 295 15.86 63.13 32.26
CA MET A 295 16.33 64.35 32.91
C MET A 295 16.14 65.60 32.03
N GLU A 296 15.99 65.50 30.76
CA GLU A 296 15.71 66.53 29.79
C GLU A 296 14.36 67.20 29.99
N ILE A 297 13.33 66.41 30.32
CA ILE A 297 11.97 66.92 30.62
C ILE A 297 12.03 67.78 31.94
N LEU A 298 12.79 67.36 32.95
CA LEU A 298 12.94 68.09 34.16
C LEU A 298 13.67 69.41 33.92
N ARG A 299 14.66 69.50 33.04
CA ARG A 299 15.33 70.73 32.63
C ARG A 299 14.37 71.70 31.96
N TYR A 300 13.48 71.27 31.12
CA TYR A 300 12.49 72.14 30.49
C TYR A 300 11.57 72.84 31.51
N PHE A 301 11.08 72.14 32.51
CA PHE A 301 10.27 72.68 33.58
C PHE A 301 11.08 73.55 34.52
N ALA A 302 12.37 73.31 34.74
CA ALA A 302 13.25 74.14 35.58
C ALA A 302 13.59 75.47 34.90
N THR A 303 13.74 75.47 33.56
CA THR A 303 14.04 76.70 32.80
C THR A 303 12.85 77.69 32.74
N GLN A 304 11.62 77.18 32.71
CA GLN A 304 10.42 78.01 32.73
C GLN A 304 10.19 78.69 34.08
N ARG A 305 10.63 78.12 35.22
CA ARG A 305 10.54 78.78 36.54
C ARG A 305 11.53 79.94 36.70
N GLY A 306 12.63 79.95 35.97
CA GLY A 306 13.62 81.03 36.02
C GLY A 306 13.18 82.31 35.34
N THR A 307 12.20 82.30 34.45
CA THR A 307 11.74 83.49 33.68
C THR A 307 10.61 84.25 34.39
N VAL A 308 9.91 83.67 35.36
CA VAL A 308 8.77 84.30 36.03
C VAL A 308 9.23 85.16 37.25
N VAL A 309 10.46 84.96 37.77
CA VAL A 309 10.98 85.71 39.01
C VAL A 309 11.69 86.97 38.63
N ARG A 310 11.90 87.39 37.38
CA ARG A 310 12.69 88.56 36.98
C ARG A 310 11.86 89.77 36.48
N GLN A 311 10.54 89.76 36.58
CA GLN A 311 9.69 90.89 36.17
C GLN A 311 8.90 91.52 37.32
N GLY A 312 9.32 91.39 38.56
CA GLY A 312 8.70 92.02 39.73
C GLY A 312 9.67 92.77 40.63
N GLY A 313 10.34 93.83 40.12
CA GLY A 313 11.20 94.58 40.97
C GLY A 313 11.91 95.76 40.31
N SER A 314 11.16 96.75 39.82
CA SER A 314 11.65 98.09 39.67
C SER A 314 10.49 99.10 39.47
N SER A 315 9.95 99.64 40.51
CA SER A 315 9.43 101.04 40.55
C SER A 315 9.29 101.47 41.97
N THR A 316 10.10 102.48 42.20
CA THR A 316 10.23 103.48 43.29
C THR A 316 11.13 103.16 44.42
#